data_2621fc326fb736c34ebc1f9582966551
#
_entry.id   2621fc326fb736c34ebc1f9582966551
#
_cell.length_a   1.000
_cell.length_b   1.000
_cell.length_c   1.000
_cell.angle_alpha   90.00
_cell.angle_beta   90.00
_cell.angle_gamma   90.00
#
_symmetry.space_group_name_H-M   'P 1'
#
loop_
_entity.id
_entity.type
_entity.pdbx_description
1 polymer ?
#
loop_
_entity_poly.entity_id
_entity_poly.type
_entity_poly.pdbx_seq_one_letter_code
_entity_poly.pdbx_strand_id
1 'polypeptide(L)'
;MKAHYKLFLSLAIGSFVTFAGCQDDEVVDLVKYPVNQPAITIDDAEGASKATLTAVYKSDGTLELDGPVTRTYTFHFAASPEDATVTFDIINTNIPKENVEISATKVVLPAGSTDASVTVTLKDEDFSFAASNYDATTYELGVKASVEGYKIGTEPIESKVVIEKEAYTASCSVVGESGNNVAFERAFSQGAIVNPDPISYTFKMKLDKPARKDVKVKLATTGLDEQFMKNITVTPAEITIAAGELESAEVTWTIT
;
A
#
# COMPACT_ATOMS: atom_id res chain seq x y z
N MET A 1 -34.50 -35.20 32.42
CA MET A 1 -33.80 -34.10 31.75
C MET A 1 -34.48 -32.80 32.07
N LYS A 2 -33.88 -31.98 32.91
CA LYS A 2 -34.46 -30.71 33.39
C LYS A 2 -33.82 -29.55 32.60
N ALA A 3 -34.62 -28.83 31.84
CA ALA A 3 -34.21 -27.62 31.16
C ALA A 3 -34.32 -26.44 32.11
N HIS A 4 -33.21 -25.75 32.33
CA HIS A 4 -33.18 -24.53 33.13
C HIS A 4 -33.27 -23.31 32.22
N TYR A 5 -34.42 -22.65 32.20
CA TYR A 5 -34.58 -21.32 31.63
C TYR A 5 -34.10 -20.28 32.67
N LYS A 6 -33.08 -19.54 32.36
CA LYS A 6 -32.67 -18.36 33.09
C LYS A 6 -33.42 -17.14 32.56
N LEU A 7 -34.37 -16.71 33.33
CA LEU A 7 -35.11 -15.46 33.11
C LEU A 7 -34.22 -14.30 33.59
N PHE A 8 -33.73 -13.45 32.66
CA PHE A 8 -33.09 -12.20 33.03
C PHE A 8 -34.16 -11.13 33.21
N LEU A 9 -34.41 -10.82 34.49
CA LEU A 9 -35.23 -9.69 34.89
C LEU A 9 -34.38 -8.43 34.85
N SER A 10 -34.53 -7.60 33.80
CA SER A 10 -33.91 -6.28 33.73
C SER A 10 -34.72 -5.31 34.59
N LEU A 11 -34.15 -4.99 35.76
CA LEU A 11 -34.67 -3.98 36.63
C LEU A 11 -34.31 -2.59 36.07
N ALA A 12 -35.27 -1.92 35.45
CA ALA A 12 -35.17 -0.51 35.09
C ALA A 12 -35.31 0.34 36.38
N ILE A 13 -34.17 0.76 36.91
CA ILE A 13 -34.14 1.74 37.99
C ILE A 13 -34.29 3.11 37.37
N GLY A 14 -35.50 3.61 37.36
CA GLY A 14 -35.81 5.00 37.04
C GLY A 14 -35.30 5.89 38.18
N SER A 15 -34.13 6.48 38.00
CA SER A 15 -33.65 7.55 38.87
C SER A 15 -34.42 8.82 38.56
N PHE A 16 -35.45 9.10 39.34
CA PHE A 16 -36.01 10.44 39.40
C PHE A 16 -35.00 11.33 40.12
N VAL A 17 -34.25 12.10 39.35
CA VAL A 17 -33.48 13.21 39.89
C VAL A 17 -34.43 14.39 40.04
N THR A 18 -34.91 14.60 41.28
CA THR A 18 -35.60 15.85 41.67
C THR A 18 -34.56 16.94 41.73
N PHE A 19 -34.53 17.83 40.73
CA PHE A 19 -33.78 19.07 40.79
C PHE A 19 -34.50 20.02 41.77
N ALA A 20 -34.02 20.06 43.03
CA ALA A 20 -34.32 21.14 43.93
C ALA A 20 -33.36 22.30 43.64
N GLY A 21 -33.88 23.36 43.13
CA GLY A 21 -33.48 24.76 43.04
C GLY A 21 -32.01 25.13 43.18
N CYS A 22 -31.41 25.54 42.09
CA CYS A 22 -30.57 26.73 42.07
C CYS A 22 -31.15 27.64 41.01
N GLN A 23 -31.72 28.72 41.48
CA GLN A 23 -32.08 29.88 40.69
C GLN A 23 -30.78 30.63 40.39
N ASP A 24 -30.21 30.38 39.24
CA ASP A 24 -29.38 31.28 38.49
C ASP A 24 -29.89 31.24 37.06
N ASP A 25 -30.43 32.34 36.61
CA ASP A 25 -31.05 32.57 35.31
C ASP A 25 -30.04 32.58 34.16
N GLU A 26 -29.19 31.60 34.09
CA GLU A 26 -28.61 31.24 32.77
C GLU A 26 -29.54 30.20 32.13
N VAL A 27 -30.50 30.70 31.38
CA VAL A 27 -31.17 29.88 30.40
C VAL A 27 -30.08 29.39 29.46
N VAL A 28 -29.53 28.18 29.79
CA VAL A 28 -28.71 27.47 28.85
C VAL A 28 -29.55 27.28 27.61
N ASP A 29 -29.24 28.05 26.56
CA ASP A 29 -29.94 27.97 25.27
C ASP A 29 -29.68 26.55 24.71
N LEU A 30 -30.54 25.61 25.08
CA LEU A 30 -30.49 24.21 24.64
C LEU A 30 -30.69 24.09 23.13
N VAL A 31 -31.13 25.19 22.46
CA VAL A 31 -31.22 25.29 21.00
C VAL A 31 -29.83 25.45 20.40
N LYS A 32 -28.91 26.08 21.12
CA LYS A 32 -27.54 26.34 20.67
C LYS A 32 -26.65 25.05 20.79
N TYR A 33 -27.03 24.13 21.66
CA TYR A 33 -26.31 22.86 21.87
C TYR A 33 -27.32 21.72 22.09
N PRO A 34 -27.99 21.24 21.04
CA PRO A 34 -28.91 20.11 21.19
C PRO A 34 -28.16 18.90 21.76
N VAL A 35 -28.69 18.36 22.86
CA VAL A 35 -28.08 17.26 23.62
C VAL A 35 -27.97 15.95 22.82
N ASN A 36 -28.68 15.85 21.71
CA ASN A 36 -28.72 14.72 20.78
C ASN A 36 -28.37 15.18 19.37
N GLN A 37 -27.18 15.72 19.16
CA GLN A 37 -26.73 15.91 17.78
C GLN A 37 -26.40 14.53 17.18
N PRO A 38 -26.91 14.20 15.98
CA PRO A 38 -26.49 13.03 15.27
C PRO A 38 -24.98 13.10 15.06
N ALA A 39 -24.32 11.96 15.11
CA ALA A 39 -22.90 11.88 14.79
C ALA A 39 -22.67 12.47 13.41
N ILE A 40 -21.58 13.23 13.24
CA ILE A 40 -21.15 13.65 11.92
C ILE A 40 -20.79 12.39 11.15
N THR A 41 -21.27 12.30 9.91
CA THR A 41 -20.91 11.22 8.99
C THR A 41 -20.05 11.77 7.86
N ILE A 42 -19.27 10.90 7.25
CA ILE A 42 -18.40 11.22 6.12
C ILE A 42 -18.77 10.33 4.97
N ASP A 43 -19.00 10.93 3.81
CA ASP A 43 -19.07 10.23 2.53
C ASP A 43 -17.82 10.53 1.72
N ASP A 44 -17.23 9.49 1.16
CA ASP A 44 -16.17 9.55 0.16
C ASP A 44 -16.80 9.23 -1.20
N ALA A 45 -17.03 10.27 -2.01
CA ALA A 45 -17.77 10.17 -3.26
C ALA A 45 -17.12 9.24 -4.31
N GLU A 46 -15.82 8.97 -4.20
CA GLU A 46 -15.06 8.26 -5.22
C GLU A 46 -14.66 6.84 -4.85
N GLY A 47 -15.03 6.35 -3.69
CA GLY A 47 -14.67 4.99 -3.33
C GLY A 47 -14.61 4.68 -1.85
N ALA A 48 -15.60 5.10 -1.09
CA ALA A 48 -15.78 4.74 0.33
C ALA A 48 -15.59 3.23 0.61
N SER A 49 -15.64 2.39 -0.44
CA SER A 49 -15.42 0.96 -0.33
C SER A 49 -13.95 0.55 -0.29
N LYS A 50 -12.98 1.43 -0.62
CA LYS A 50 -11.56 1.06 -0.70
C LYS A 50 -10.71 1.99 0.15
N ALA A 51 -10.71 1.71 1.46
CA ALA A 51 -9.87 2.44 2.43
C ALA A 51 -8.37 2.07 2.33
N THR A 52 -8.05 0.96 1.66
CA THR A 52 -6.67 0.49 1.45
C THR A 52 -6.44 0.29 -0.04
N LEU A 53 -5.37 0.91 -0.56
CA LEU A 53 -4.86 0.72 -1.90
C LEU A 53 -3.53 -0.02 -1.85
N THR A 54 -3.21 -0.72 -2.94
CA THR A 54 -1.94 -1.40 -3.10
C THR A 54 -1.12 -0.72 -4.19
N ALA A 55 0.16 -0.44 -3.91
CA ALA A 55 1.11 0.05 -4.89
C ALA A 55 2.08 -1.08 -5.24
N VAL A 56 2.02 -1.56 -6.48
CA VAL A 56 2.83 -2.67 -6.99
C VAL A 56 3.79 -2.21 -8.07
N TYR A 57 4.94 -2.88 -8.18
CA TYR A 57 5.89 -2.59 -9.24
C TYR A 57 5.53 -3.34 -10.53
N LYS A 58 5.41 -2.59 -11.62
CA LYS A 58 5.28 -3.13 -12.98
C LYS A 58 6.59 -3.73 -13.48
N SER A 59 6.53 -4.41 -14.62
CA SER A 59 7.70 -5.01 -15.26
C SER A 59 8.77 -4.01 -15.71
N ASP A 60 8.39 -2.75 -15.96
CA ASP A 60 9.31 -1.65 -16.27
C ASP A 60 9.93 -0.99 -15.02
N GLY A 61 9.50 -1.43 -13.83
CA GLY A 61 9.95 -0.92 -12.54
C GLY A 61 9.25 0.35 -12.07
N THR A 62 8.23 0.81 -12.77
CA THR A 62 7.35 1.88 -12.28
C THR A 62 6.32 1.33 -11.30
N LEU A 63 5.74 2.20 -10.47
CA LEU A 63 4.67 1.82 -9.56
C LEU A 63 3.31 1.99 -10.24
N GLU A 64 2.36 1.19 -9.80
CA GLU A 64 0.95 1.28 -10.17
C GLU A 64 0.10 1.14 -8.92
N LEU A 65 -0.86 2.05 -8.77
CA LEU A 65 -1.87 2.01 -7.72
C LEU A 65 -3.13 1.30 -8.23
N ASP A 66 -3.76 0.53 -7.38
CA ASP A 66 -4.97 -0.21 -7.72
C ASP A 66 -6.27 0.60 -7.54
N GLY A 67 -6.16 1.91 -7.38
CA GLY A 67 -7.29 2.84 -7.31
C GLY A 67 -6.88 4.30 -7.12
N PRO A 68 -7.83 5.23 -7.19
CA PRO A 68 -7.57 6.64 -7.08
C PRO A 68 -7.22 7.05 -5.65
N VAL A 69 -6.25 7.96 -5.49
CA VAL A 69 -5.87 8.59 -4.21
C VAL A 69 -6.39 10.02 -4.08
N THR A 70 -6.71 10.68 -5.20
CA THR A 70 -7.42 11.97 -5.18
C THR A 70 -8.87 11.73 -4.87
N ARG A 71 -9.37 12.31 -3.76
CA ARG A 71 -10.71 12.03 -3.26
C ARG A 71 -11.42 13.27 -2.76
N THR A 72 -12.74 13.30 -2.96
CA THR A 72 -13.63 14.31 -2.38
C THR A 72 -14.36 13.69 -1.19
N TYR A 73 -14.20 14.32 -0.05
CA TYR A 73 -14.86 13.96 1.19
C TYR A 73 -16.01 14.95 1.46
N THR A 74 -17.21 14.42 1.70
CA THR A 74 -18.36 15.21 2.13
C THR A 74 -18.70 14.85 3.56
N PHE A 75 -18.65 15.86 4.41
CA PHE A 75 -19.00 15.76 5.82
C PHE A 75 -20.44 16.23 6.01
N HIS A 76 -21.24 15.41 6.67
CA HIS A 76 -22.64 15.70 6.98
C HIS A 76 -22.76 16.09 8.45
N PHE A 77 -23.29 17.27 8.67
CA PHE A 77 -23.47 17.89 10.00
C PHE A 77 -24.94 18.02 10.34
N ALA A 78 -25.26 18.13 11.63
CA ALA A 78 -26.55 18.62 12.03
C ALA A 78 -26.67 20.10 11.62
N ALA A 79 -27.84 20.52 11.13
CA ALA A 79 -28.08 21.90 10.77
C ALA A 79 -27.93 22.83 12.00
N SER A 80 -27.11 23.88 11.85
CA SER A 80 -26.91 24.91 12.85
C SER A 80 -27.88 26.09 12.63
N PRO A 81 -28.37 26.74 13.67
CA PRO A 81 -29.11 27.99 13.54
C PRO A 81 -28.21 29.18 13.15
N GLU A 82 -26.89 29.05 13.32
CA GLU A 82 -25.89 30.07 13.00
C GLU A 82 -24.84 29.50 12.04
N ASP A 83 -24.11 30.39 11.35
CA ASP A 83 -22.96 29.99 10.53
C ASP A 83 -21.90 29.31 11.38
N ALA A 84 -21.33 28.22 10.86
CA ALA A 84 -20.26 27.49 11.51
C ALA A 84 -19.02 27.44 10.60
N THR A 85 -17.83 27.38 11.19
CA THR A 85 -16.58 27.23 10.44
C THR A 85 -16.08 25.81 10.58
N VAL A 86 -16.03 25.07 9.47
CA VAL A 86 -15.40 23.78 9.38
C VAL A 86 -13.94 23.96 9.02
N THR A 87 -13.03 23.42 9.80
CA THR A 87 -11.59 23.40 9.53
C THR A 87 -11.17 22.01 9.11
N PHE A 88 -10.40 21.93 8.04
CA PHE A 88 -9.87 20.66 7.48
C PHE A 88 -8.36 20.64 7.62
N ASP A 89 -7.85 19.57 8.23
CA ASP A 89 -6.44 19.26 8.33
C ASP A 89 -6.10 18.03 7.48
N ILE A 90 -4.99 18.10 6.76
CA ILE A 90 -4.52 16.96 5.96
C ILE A 90 -3.96 15.89 6.88
N ILE A 91 -4.38 14.64 6.67
CA ILE A 91 -3.70 13.45 7.17
C ILE A 91 -2.70 13.05 6.10
N ASN A 92 -1.42 13.07 6.44
CA ASN A 92 -0.34 12.71 5.53
C ASN A 92 0.76 11.96 6.27
N THR A 93 1.04 10.72 5.84
CA THR A 93 2.15 9.91 6.34
C THR A 93 3.03 9.50 5.18
N ASN A 94 4.32 9.83 5.26
CA ASN A 94 5.38 9.46 4.30
C ASN A 94 5.23 10.03 2.86
N ILE A 95 4.23 10.86 2.56
CA ILE A 95 4.09 11.52 1.26
C ILE A 95 4.77 12.91 1.34
N PRO A 96 5.62 13.30 0.38
CA PRO A 96 6.19 14.63 0.32
C PRO A 96 5.08 15.70 0.29
N LYS A 97 5.22 16.76 1.09
CA LYS A 97 4.18 17.78 1.24
C LYS A 97 3.83 18.48 -0.07
N GLU A 98 4.80 18.65 -0.94
CA GLU A 98 4.65 19.23 -2.28
C GLU A 98 3.74 18.39 -3.20
N ASN A 99 3.60 17.12 -2.91
CA ASN A 99 2.75 16.18 -3.68
C ASN A 99 1.30 16.13 -3.16
N VAL A 100 0.99 16.85 -2.09
CA VAL A 100 -0.36 16.84 -1.50
C VAL A 100 -0.98 18.24 -1.60
N GLU A 101 -2.22 18.28 -2.03
CA GLU A 101 -3.01 19.49 -2.09
C GLU A 101 -4.39 19.28 -1.46
N ILE A 102 -4.90 20.32 -0.82
CA ILE A 102 -6.26 20.35 -0.28
C ILE A 102 -6.99 21.55 -0.88
N SER A 103 -8.23 21.35 -1.33
CA SER A 103 -9.01 22.40 -1.99
C SER A 103 -9.36 23.57 -1.08
N ALA A 104 -9.53 23.32 0.21
CA ALA A 104 -9.77 24.33 1.23
C ALA A 104 -9.37 23.82 2.61
N THR A 105 -8.75 24.67 3.41
CA THR A 105 -8.46 24.37 4.83
C THR A 105 -9.59 24.81 5.77
N LYS A 106 -10.47 25.68 5.28
CA LYS A 106 -11.64 26.18 6.01
C LYS A 106 -12.81 26.38 5.07
N VAL A 107 -13.99 25.99 5.50
CA VAL A 107 -15.26 26.22 4.79
C VAL A 107 -16.27 26.78 5.79
N VAL A 108 -16.98 27.85 5.41
CA VAL A 108 -18.11 28.31 6.19
C VAL A 108 -19.33 27.48 5.83
N LEU A 109 -19.91 26.86 6.82
CA LEU A 109 -21.16 26.14 6.75
C LEU A 109 -22.28 27.14 7.12
N PRO A 110 -23.08 27.62 6.16
CA PRO A 110 -24.13 28.60 6.44
C PRO A 110 -25.20 28.05 7.37
N ALA A 111 -25.88 28.94 8.10
CA ALA A 111 -27.01 28.54 8.94
C ALA A 111 -28.02 27.69 8.17
N GLY A 112 -28.43 26.57 8.77
CA GLY A 112 -29.34 25.58 8.17
C GLY A 112 -28.72 24.62 7.15
N SER A 113 -27.43 24.79 6.80
CA SER A 113 -26.72 23.85 5.93
C SER A 113 -26.23 22.63 6.71
N THR A 114 -26.11 21.52 6.00
CA THR A 114 -25.73 20.23 6.58
C THR A 114 -24.42 19.66 6.02
N ASP A 115 -23.95 20.16 4.87
CA ASP A 115 -22.87 19.53 4.12
C ASP A 115 -21.69 20.45 3.88
N ALA A 116 -20.48 19.95 4.11
CA ALA A 116 -19.24 20.58 3.73
C ALA A 116 -18.33 19.58 3.00
N SER A 117 -17.84 19.96 1.83
CA SER A 117 -16.99 19.11 1.02
C SER A 117 -15.60 19.67 0.88
N VAL A 118 -14.61 18.76 0.81
CA VAL A 118 -13.21 19.08 0.58
C VAL A 118 -12.57 18.01 -0.29
N THR A 119 -11.71 18.42 -1.23
CA THR A 119 -10.95 17.51 -2.05
C THR A 119 -9.50 17.47 -1.60
N VAL A 120 -8.96 16.27 -1.41
CA VAL A 120 -7.53 16.00 -1.18
C VAL A 120 -6.97 15.39 -2.45
N THR A 121 -5.95 16.02 -3.01
CA THR A 121 -5.34 15.63 -4.28
C THR A 121 -3.91 15.15 -4.07
N LEU A 122 -3.56 14.00 -4.64
CA LEU A 122 -2.19 13.57 -4.85
C LEU A 122 -1.75 14.08 -6.24
N LYS A 123 -0.79 15.00 -6.29
CA LYS A 123 -0.30 15.60 -7.54
C LYS A 123 0.52 14.64 -8.39
N ASP A 124 1.20 13.71 -7.75
CA ASP A 124 1.99 12.64 -8.39
C ASP A 124 1.13 11.36 -8.46
N GLU A 125 0.24 11.31 -9.45
CA GLU A 125 -0.68 10.20 -9.66
C GLU A 125 0.03 8.87 -9.95
N ASP A 126 1.23 8.93 -10.53
CA ASP A 126 2.05 7.76 -10.81
C ASP A 126 2.83 7.27 -9.58
N PHE A 127 2.70 7.97 -8.45
CA PHE A 127 3.37 7.63 -7.19
C PHE A 127 4.90 7.53 -7.33
N SER A 128 5.46 8.32 -8.25
CA SER A 128 6.86 8.23 -8.68
C SER A 128 7.86 8.58 -7.57
N PHE A 129 7.46 9.46 -6.62
CA PHE A 129 8.31 9.80 -5.46
C PHE A 129 8.64 8.56 -4.58
N ALA A 130 7.78 7.54 -4.61
CA ALA A 130 7.97 6.32 -3.85
C ALA A 130 8.79 5.25 -4.59
N ALA A 131 9.03 5.42 -5.90
CA ALA A 131 9.70 4.43 -6.75
C ALA A 131 11.16 4.17 -6.37
N SER A 132 11.84 5.15 -5.77
CA SER A 132 13.21 5.03 -5.28
C SER A 132 13.34 4.36 -3.91
N ASN A 133 12.25 4.20 -3.19
CA ASN A 133 12.21 3.45 -1.93
C ASN A 133 11.88 1.99 -2.24
N TYR A 134 12.85 1.10 -2.14
CA TYR A 134 12.71 -0.32 -2.50
C TYR A 134 12.11 -1.19 -1.40
N ASP A 135 11.97 -0.65 -0.20
CA ASP A 135 11.37 -1.36 0.92
C ASP A 135 9.85 -1.27 0.90
N ALA A 136 9.19 -2.26 1.49
CA ALA A 136 7.76 -2.16 1.77
C ALA A 136 7.49 -0.95 2.67
N THR A 137 6.51 -0.15 2.31
CA THR A 137 6.23 1.12 3.01
C THR A 137 4.73 1.40 2.97
N THR A 138 4.21 1.89 4.09
CA THR A 138 2.83 2.36 4.18
C THR A 138 2.79 3.88 4.09
N TYR A 139 1.87 4.39 3.30
CA TYR A 139 1.56 5.81 3.14
C TYR A 139 0.12 6.04 3.53
N GLU A 140 -0.19 7.24 4.02
CA GLU A 140 -1.57 7.61 4.33
C GLU A 140 -1.87 8.99 3.76
N LEU A 141 -3.04 9.14 3.18
CA LEU A 141 -3.56 10.40 2.68
C LEU A 141 -5.04 10.53 3.01
N GLY A 142 -5.42 11.65 3.59
CA GLY A 142 -6.80 11.87 3.97
C GLY A 142 -7.04 13.23 4.57
N VAL A 143 -8.15 13.36 5.24
CA VAL A 143 -8.58 14.61 5.85
C VAL A 143 -9.21 14.37 7.22
N LYS A 144 -9.00 15.33 8.10
CA LYS A 144 -9.59 15.41 9.42
C LYS A 144 -10.38 16.71 9.52
N ALA A 145 -11.63 16.64 9.96
CA ALA A 145 -12.48 17.80 10.16
C ALA A 145 -12.62 18.16 11.63
N SER A 146 -12.69 19.47 11.89
CA SER A 146 -13.08 20.03 13.17
C SER A 146 -14.01 21.22 12.96
N VAL A 147 -14.89 21.48 13.91
CA VAL A 147 -15.86 22.58 13.82
C VAL A 147 -15.81 23.42 15.07
N GLU A 148 -15.55 24.71 14.90
CA GLU A 148 -15.50 25.67 15.99
C GLU A 148 -16.94 26.03 16.44
N GLY A 149 -17.16 26.04 17.76
CA GLY A 149 -18.48 26.37 18.34
C GLY A 149 -19.46 25.21 18.45
N TYR A 150 -19.14 24.03 17.89
CA TYR A 150 -19.89 22.80 18.08
C TYR A 150 -19.24 21.94 19.15
N LYS A 151 -20.01 21.51 20.13
CA LYS A 151 -19.63 20.37 20.98
C LYS A 151 -19.90 19.07 20.23
N ILE A 152 -19.19 18.91 19.12
CA ILE A 152 -19.13 17.61 18.48
C ILE A 152 -18.23 16.77 19.32
N GLY A 153 -18.59 15.52 19.57
CA GLY A 153 -17.88 14.61 20.44
C GLY A 153 -16.37 14.85 20.59
N THR A 154 -15.73 14.27 21.51
CA THR A 154 -14.35 14.57 21.91
C THR A 154 -13.30 14.30 20.83
N GLU A 155 -13.66 13.62 19.74
CA GLU A 155 -12.73 13.22 18.68
C GLU A 155 -13.06 13.87 17.34
N PRO A 156 -12.04 14.40 16.65
CA PRO A 156 -12.21 14.91 15.29
C PRO A 156 -12.56 13.77 14.34
N ILE A 157 -13.45 14.05 13.40
CA ILE A 157 -13.84 13.09 12.37
C ILE A 157 -12.78 13.07 11.28
N GLU A 158 -12.33 11.88 10.93
CA GLU A 158 -11.29 11.69 9.91
C GLU A 158 -11.69 10.59 8.91
N SER A 159 -11.21 10.75 7.70
CA SER A 159 -11.22 9.72 6.68
C SER A 159 -9.91 9.74 5.91
N LYS A 160 -9.36 8.57 5.65
CA LYS A 160 -8.09 8.42 4.95
C LYS A 160 -8.06 7.17 4.09
N VAL A 161 -7.23 7.21 3.07
CA VAL A 161 -6.78 6.04 2.32
C VAL A 161 -5.41 5.64 2.84
N VAL A 162 -5.22 4.35 3.03
CA VAL A 162 -3.94 3.72 3.34
C VAL A 162 -3.40 3.12 2.06
N ILE A 163 -2.14 3.41 1.71
CA ILE A 163 -1.49 2.88 0.52
C ILE A 163 -0.38 1.95 0.98
N GLU A 164 -0.52 0.67 0.71
CA GLU A 164 0.46 -0.35 1.00
C GLU A 164 1.34 -0.58 -0.22
N LYS A 165 2.57 -0.06 -0.18
CA LYS A 165 3.58 -0.29 -1.21
C LYS A 165 4.37 -1.54 -0.91
N GLU A 166 4.43 -2.46 -1.88
CA GLU A 166 5.26 -3.66 -1.77
C GLU A 166 6.77 -3.35 -1.80
N ALA A 167 7.58 -4.28 -1.29
CA ALA A 167 9.02 -4.24 -1.51
C ALA A 167 9.35 -4.54 -2.97
N TYR A 168 10.37 -3.88 -3.52
CA TYR A 168 10.85 -4.18 -4.86
C TYR A 168 11.55 -5.55 -4.87
N THR A 169 10.96 -6.50 -5.56
CA THR A 169 11.52 -7.83 -5.77
C THR A 169 11.64 -8.12 -7.25
N ALA A 170 12.76 -8.72 -7.67
CA ALA A 170 12.96 -9.19 -9.04
C ALA A 170 13.35 -10.66 -9.01
N SER A 171 12.69 -11.45 -9.87
CA SER A 171 12.98 -12.86 -10.06
C SER A 171 14.01 -13.05 -11.17
N CYS A 172 14.97 -13.94 -10.94
CA CYS A 172 16.02 -14.23 -11.92
C CYS A 172 15.74 -15.58 -12.60
N SER A 173 15.89 -15.61 -13.92
CA SER A 173 15.77 -16.80 -14.75
C SER A 173 16.95 -16.95 -15.70
N VAL A 174 17.17 -18.17 -16.20
CA VAL A 174 18.14 -18.47 -17.25
C VAL A 174 17.44 -18.41 -18.61
N VAL A 175 18.04 -17.73 -19.58
CA VAL A 175 17.56 -17.71 -20.96
C VAL A 175 18.70 -18.12 -21.89
N GLY A 176 18.56 -19.27 -22.53
CA GLY A 176 19.54 -19.79 -23.47
C GLY A 176 18.93 -20.07 -24.85
N GLU A 177 19.78 -20.27 -25.86
CA GLU A 177 19.35 -20.52 -27.25
C GLU A 177 18.47 -21.78 -27.39
N SER A 178 18.67 -22.76 -26.52
CA SER A 178 17.92 -24.02 -26.55
C SER A 178 16.93 -24.15 -25.37
N GLY A 179 16.58 -23.04 -24.69
CA GLY A 179 15.77 -23.04 -23.50
C GLY A 179 16.56 -23.39 -22.23
N ASN A 180 15.83 -23.63 -21.14
CA ASN A 180 16.43 -23.87 -19.80
C ASN A 180 16.88 -25.33 -19.58
N ASN A 181 16.54 -26.22 -20.49
CA ASN A 181 16.89 -27.65 -20.43
C ASN A 181 17.62 -28.03 -21.71
N VAL A 182 18.90 -28.29 -21.59
CA VAL A 182 19.73 -28.74 -22.70
C VAL A 182 20.25 -30.16 -22.38
N ALA A 183 20.02 -31.10 -23.27
CA ALA A 183 20.54 -32.47 -23.17
C ALA A 183 21.83 -32.60 -24.00
N PHE A 184 22.86 -33.09 -23.38
CA PHE A 184 24.12 -33.42 -24.04
C PHE A 184 24.33 -34.92 -24.00
N GLU A 185 24.65 -35.52 -25.15
CA GLU A 185 24.95 -36.92 -25.26
C GLU A 185 26.42 -37.12 -25.62
N ARG A 186 27.08 -38.06 -24.96
CA ARG A 186 28.42 -38.51 -25.26
C ARG A 186 28.43 -40.01 -25.48
N ALA A 187 28.96 -40.41 -26.60
CA ALA A 187 29.15 -41.80 -26.89
C ALA A 187 30.48 -42.30 -26.30
N PHE A 188 30.47 -43.49 -25.72
CA PHE A 188 31.64 -44.18 -25.22
C PHE A 188 31.92 -45.39 -26.11
N SER A 189 33.16 -45.58 -26.48
CA SER A 189 33.62 -46.79 -27.15
C SER A 189 34.94 -47.22 -26.56
N GLN A 190 35.04 -48.48 -26.22
CA GLN A 190 36.26 -49.09 -25.64
C GLN A 190 36.79 -48.35 -24.39
N GLY A 191 35.90 -47.78 -23.60
CA GLY A 191 36.25 -47.04 -22.38
C GLY A 191 36.71 -45.61 -22.56
N ALA A 192 36.63 -45.09 -23.79
CA ALA A 192 36.96 -43.72 -24.11
C ALA A 192 35.75 -42.93 -24.71
N ILE A 193 35.73 -41.64 -24.51
CA ILE A 193 34.75 -40.73 -25.17
C ILE A 193 35.07 -40.67 -26.65
N VAL A 194 34.09 -40.97 -27.51
CA VAL A 194 34.27 -41.03 -28.99
C VAL A 194 34.52 -39.65 -29.60
N ASN A 195 33.96 -38.62 -29.03
CA ASN A 195 34.20 -37.23 -29.46
C ASN A 195 34.56 -36.39 -28.24
N PRO A 196 35.85 -36.18 -27.98
CA PRO A 196 36.33 -35.46 -26.79
C PRO A 196 36.20 -33.93 -26.89
N ASP A 197 35.66 -33.38 -28.02
CA ASP A 197 35.56 -31.94 -28.18
C ASP A 197 34.68 -31.32 -27.06
N PRO A 198 35.08 -30.16 -26.52
CA PRO A 198 34.30 -29.53 -25.52
C PRO A 198 32.88 -29.21 -25.99
N ILE A 199 31.89 -29.42 -25.13
CA ILE A 199 30.52 -28.99 -25.36
C ILE A 199 30.35 -27.65 -24.69
N SER A 200 29.95 -26.65 -25.45
CA SER A 200 29.66 -25.31 -24.93
C SER A 200 28.17 -24.98 -25.07
N TYR A 201 27.64 -24.34 -24.04
CA TYR A 201 26.28 -23.82 -24.00
C TYR A 201 26.29 -22.39 -23.55
N THR A 202 25.67 -21.51 -24.34
CA THR A 202 25.61 -20.08 -24.07
C THR A 202 24.23 -19.69 -23.60
N PHE A 203 24.18 -18.89 -22.55
CA PHE A 203 22.95 -18.39 -21.96
C PHE A 203 23.14 -17.00 -21.35
N LYS A 204 22.05 -16.35 -20.97
CA LYS A 204 21.99 -15.12 -20.19
C LYS A 204 21.16 -15.32 -18.95
N MET A 205 21.44 -14.53 -17.93
CA MET A 205 20.54 -14.37 -16.79
C MET A 205 19.60 -13.20 -17.09
N LYS A 206 18.31 -13.39 -16.82
CA LYS A 206 17.27 -12.39 -17.05
C LYS A 206 16.46 -12.16 -15.79
N LEU A 207 16.23 -10.90 -15.50
CA LEU A 207 15.29 -10.45 -14.46
C LEU A 207 13.91 -10.16 -15.07
N ASP A 208 12.87 -10.35 -14.29
CA ASP A 208 11.49 -9.98 -14.65
C ASP A 208 11.23 -8.46 -14.51
N LYS A 209 12.10 -7.76 -13.76
CA LYS A 209 12.08 -6.31 -13.56
C LYS A 209 13.51 -5.76 -13.60
N PRO A 210 13.74 -4.48 -13.95
CA PRO A 210 15.08 -3.90 -14.03
C PRO A 210 15.83 -3.97 -12.71
N ALA A 211 17.12 -4.29 -12.76
CA ALA A 211 17.98 -4.28 -11.58
C ALA A 211 18.05 -2.87 -10.96
N ARG A 212 17.75 -2.70 -9.67
CA ARG A 212 17.82 -1.40 -9.00
C ARG A 212 19.22 -1.01 -8.53
N LYS A 213 20.08 -2.00 -8.44
CA LYS A 213 21.52 -1.90 -8.19
C LYS A 213 22.20 -3.03 -8.92
N ASP A 214 23.51 -3.02 -8.98
CA ASP A 214 24.26 -4.15 -9.53
C ASP A 214 23.90 -5.44 -8.79
N VAL A 215 23.36 -6.41 -9.54
CA VAL A 215 22.99 -7.73 -9.04
C VAL A 215 24.08 -8.73 -9.42
N LYS A 216 24.74 -9.30 -8.42
CA LYS A 216 25.75 -10.33 -8.63
C LYS A 216 25.11 -11.71 -8.53
N VAL A 217 25.23 -12.48 -9.61
CA VAL A 217 24.73 -13.85 -9.70
C VAL A 217 25.92 -14.80 -9.74
N LYS A 218 26.01 -15.68 -8.74
CA LYS A 218 27.00 -16.76 -8.71
C LYS A 218 26.43 -17.97 -9.40
N LEU A 219 27.22 -18.52 -10.31
CA LEU A 219 26.89 -19.73 -11.04
C LEU A 219 27.54 -20.94 -10.36
N ALA A 220 26.76 -21.97 -10.12
CA ALA A 220 27.23 -23.21 -9.52
C ALA A 220 26.59 -24.41 -10.20
N THR A 221 27.35 -25.47 -10.35
CA THR A 221 26.84 -26.75 -10.79
C THR A 221 26.41 -27.59 -9.59
N THR A 222 25.25 -28.22 -9.67
CA THR A 222 24.70 -29.04 -8.59
C THR A 222 24.18 -30.37 -9.15
N GLY A 223 24.09 -31.37 -8.30
CA GLY A 223 23.43 -32.64 -8.63
C GLY A 223 24.23 -33.62 -9.46
N LEU A 224 25.52 -33.38 -9.67
CA LEU A 224 26.43 -34.28 -10.37
C LEU A 224 27.40 -34.93 -9.40
N ASP A 225 27.90 -36.14 -9.78
CA ASP A 225 28.99 -36.79 -9.10
C ASP A 225 30.25 -35.90 -9.12
N GLU A 226 31.05 -35.93 -8.05
CA GLU A 226 32.27 -35.12 -7.94
C GLU A 226 33.27 -35.36 -9.09
N GLN A 227 33.28 -36.56 -9.67
CA GLN A 227 34.14 -36.86 -10.82
C GLN A 227 33.71 -36.10 -12.08
N PHE A 228 32.42 -35.93 -12.29
CA PHE A 228 31.89 -35.14 -13.41
C PHE A 228 32.04 -33.65 -13.19
N MET A 229 31.91 -33.21 -11.94
CA MET A 229 32.05 -31.78 -11.59
C MET A 229 33.43 -31.20 -11.96
N LYS A 230 34.48 -32.02 -11.93
CA LYS A 230 35.85 -31.62 -12.30
C LYS A 230 36.01 -31.24 -13.77
N ASN A 231 35.12 -31.73 -14.63
CA ASN A 231 35.16 -31.54 -16.06
C ASN A 231 34.23 -30.44 -16.54
N ILE A 232 33.58 -29.72 -15.62
CA ILE A 232 32.69 -28.63 -15.93
C ILE A 232 33.35 -27.31 -15.55
N THR A 233 33.56 -26.45 -16.53
CA THR A 233 34.05 -25.11 -16.32
C THR A 233 32.92 -24.15 -16.63
N VAL A 234 32.63 -23.25 -15.67
CA VAL A 234 31.68 -22.15 -15.83
C VAL A 234 32.47 -20.84 -15.91
N THR A 235 32.38 -20.16 -17.04
CA THR A 235 33.10 -18.89 -17.24
C THR A 235 32.16 -17.83 -17.76
N PRO A 236 32.01 -16.71 -17.06
CA PRO A 236 32.54 -16.42 -15.71
C PRO A 236 31.77 -17.16 -14.61
N ALA A 237 32.43 -17.41 -13.47
CA ALA A 237 31.78 -18.04 -12.31
C ALA A 237 30.81 -17.08 -11.57
N GLU A 238 30.96 -15.78 -11.76
CA GLU A 238 30.07 -14.73 -11.26
C GLU A 238 29.80 -13.74 -12.38
N ILE A 239 28.55 -13.36 -12.53
CA ILE A 239 28.11 -12.35 -13.50
C ILE A 239 27.42 -11.21 -12.78
N THR A 240 27.44 -10.04 -13.40
CA THR A 240 26.74 -8.86 -12.90
C THR A 240 25.66 -8.45 -13.90
N ILE A 241 24.45 -8.24 -13.38
CA ILE A 241 23.41 -7.50 -14.10
C ILE A 241 23.49 -6.06 -13.57
N ALA A 242 23.84 -5.13 -14.42
CA ALA A 242 24.04 -3.74 -14.00
C ALA A 242 22.72 -3.07 -13.59
N ALA A 243 22.84 -2.06 -12.74
CA ALA A 243 21.67 -1.25 -12.36
C ALA A 243 20.96 -0.69 -13.60
N GLY A 244 19.65 -0.83 -13.66
CA GLY A 244 18.80 -0.45 -14.79
C GLY A 244 18.62 -1.53 -15.86
N GLU A 245 19.46 -2.56 -15.88
CA GLU A 245 19.41 -3.61 -16.88
C GLU A 245 18.48 -4.77 -16.47
N LEU A 246 17.95 -5.45 -17.49
CA LEU A 246 17.13 -6.65 -17.35
C LEU A 246 17.93 -7.93 -17.55
N GLU A 247 19.06 -7.86 -18.23
CA GLU A 247 19.82 -9.05 -18.66
C GLU A 247 21.31 -8.88 -18.34
N SER A 248 21.97 -10.01 -18.12
CA SER A 248 23.42 -10.08 -18.01
C SER A 248 24.09 -10.10 -19.41
N ALA A 249 25.41 -9.95 -19.40
CA ALA A 249 26.22 -10.42 -20.52
C ALA A 249 26.02 -11.94 -20.73
N GLU A 250 26.43 -12.44 -21.88
CA GLU A 250 26.42 -13.88 -22.19
C GLU A 250 27.39 -14.65 -21.30
N VAL A 251 26.96 -15.82 -20.89
CA VAL A 251 27.72 -16.78 -20.09
C VAL A 251 27.86 -18.05 -20.89
N THR A 252 29.06 -18.60 -20.94
CA THR A 252 29.31 -19.85 -21.61
C THR A 252 29.67 -20.95 -20.61
N TRP A 253 28.94 -22.03 -20.65
CA TRP A 253 29.30 -23.27 -20.01
C TRP A 253 30.13 -24.13 -20.97
N THR A 254 31.20 -24.71 -20.45
CA THR A 254 32.02 -25.64 -21.21
C THR A 254 32.21 -26.93 -20.41
N ILE A 255 31.90 -28.04 -21.03
CA ILE A 255 32.18 -29.39 -20.51
C ILE A 255 33.33 -29.95 -21.33
N THR A 256 34.44 -30.23 -20.68
CA THR A 256 35.67 -30.81 -21.28
C THR A 256 35.84 -32.25 -20.93
#